data_fc2cefb316ea0ff01fc100ae4b423852
#
_entry.id   fc2cefb316ea0ff01fc100ae4b423852
#
_cell.length_a   1.000
_cell.length_b   1.000
_cell.length_c   1.000
_cell.angle_alpha   90.00
_cell.angle_beta   90.00
_cell.angle_gamma   90.00
#
_symmetry.space_group_name_H-M   'P 1'
#
loop_
_entity.id
_entity.type
_entity.pdbx_description
1 polymer ?
#
loop_
_entity_poly.entity_id
_entity_poly.type
_entity_poly.pdbx_seq_one_letter_code
_entity_poly.pdbx_strand_id
1 'polypeptide(L)'
;LTNDAIAKAVSTMHGARLDFVSPYPRQIAQSFGERLIQPLLQWSWLSTVPLRNAEGSRQKSMAVANGQFFVVRRSALNSIGGYVSVKHAVIDDVFLARALMESGSSGTVINGSDIAETRMYSSWNEIEAGYGKSLNKAFGSVFGAVFVIAFLFATSIAPLILGLLGNPYGWLGFAAIVGSRVLSAIKSRGRVLDSVLHPISIVALIYLIVYSYLMRGTVQWKGRTV
;
A
#
# COMPACT_ATOMS: atom_id res chain seq x y z
N LEU A 1 -2.58 -16.44 9.45
CA LEU A 1 -1.16 -16.70 9.63
C LEU A 1 -0.91 -18.20 9.60
N THR A 2 0.21 -18.62 8.96
CA THR A 2 0.72 -19.99 9.10
C THR A 2 1.34 -20.18 10.50
N ASN A 3 1.48 -21.44 10.95
CA ASN A 3 2.02 -21.73 12.29
C ASN A 3 3.45 -21.20 12.49
N ASP A 4 4.22 -21.04 11.42
CA ASP A 4 5.61 -20.58 11.40
C ASP A 4 5.79 -19.12 10.97
N ALA A 5 4.68 -18.38 10.74
CA ALA A 5 4.69 -17.01 10.20
C ALA A 5 5.57 -16.05 11.01
N ILE A 6 5.43 -16.08 12.34
CA ILE A 6 6.21 -15.21 13.22
C ILE A 6 7.70 -15.59 13.16
N ALA A 7 8.02 -16.89 13.20
CA ALA A 7 9.39 -17.36 13.14
C ALA A 7 10.07 -16.97 11.83
N LYS A 8 9.36 -17.10 10.69
CA LYS A 8 9.86 -16.68 9.37
C LYS A 8 10.08 -15.17 9.29
N ALA A 9 9.13 -14.36 9.78
CA ALA A 9 9.28 -12.91 9.81
C ALA A 9 10.47 -12.47 10.67
N VAL A 10 10.64 -13.06 11.85
CA VAL A 10 11.79 -12.80 12.75
C VAL A 10 13.09 -13.25 12.11
N SER A 11 13.14 -14.42 11.47
CA SER A 11 14.32 -14.92 10.76
C SER A 11 14.73 -13.97 9.62
N THR A 12 13.76 -13.51 8.82
CA THR A 12 14.02 -12.53 7.76
C THR A 12 14.54 -11.21 8.31
N MET A 13 13.93 -10.70 9.39
CA MET A 13 14.37 -9.48 10.07
C MET A 13 15.82 -9.61 10.57
N HIS A 14 16.18 -10.74 11.18
CA HIS A 14 17.54 -10.99 11.66
C HIS A 14 18.53 -11.16 10.50
N GLY A 15 18.20 -11.97 9.50
CA GLY A 15 19.07 -12.21 8.33
C GLY A 15 19.40 -10.93 7.55
N ALA A 16 18.43 -10.02 7.43
CA ALA A 16 18.60 -8.71 6.80
C ALA A 16 19.16 -7.63 7.77
N ARG A 17 19.41 -7.97 9.03
CA ARG A 17 19.89 -7.03 10.09
C ARG A 17 18.96 -5.82 10.27
N LEU A 18 17.65 -6.04 10.20
CA LEU A 18 16.63 -5.01 10.36
C LEU A 18 16.11 -4.99 11.80
N ASP A 19 15.56 -3.84 12.20
CA ASP A 19 14.94 -3.63 13.50
C ASP A 19 13.43 -3.85 13.45
N PHE A 20 12.83 -3.70 12.28
CA PHE A 20 11.44 -4.06 12.03
C PHE A 20 11.22 -4.58 10.60
N VAL A 21 10.20 -5.42 10.43
CA VAL A 21 9.67 -5.84 9.14
C VAL A 21 8.15 -5.81 9.16
N SER A 22 7.57 -5.47 8.02
CA SER A 22 6.12 -5.53 7.83
C SER A 22 5.81 -6.52 6.70
N PRO A 23 5.58 -7.82 7.02
CA PRO A 23 5.19 -8.79 6.00
C PRO A 23 3.84 -8.44 5.41
N TYR A 24 3.79 -8.16 4.10
CA TYR A 24 2.54 -7.88 3.43
C TYR A 24 1.78 -9.18 3.13
N PRO A 25 0.62 -9.42 3.75
CA PRO A 25 -0.12 -10.66 3.58
C PRO A 25 -0.76 -10.74 2.19
N ARG A 26 -1.04 -11.96 1.73
CA ARG A 26 -1.89 -12.18 0.56
C ARG A 26 -3.25 -11.55 0.79
N GLN A 27 -3.69 -10.70 -0.14
CA GLN A 27 -5.01 -10.08 -0.07
C GLN A 27 -6.04 -11.01 -0.70
N ILE A 28 -7.02 -11.43 0.09
CA ILE A 28 -8.19 -12.18 -0.39
C ILE A 28 -9.19 -11.15 -0.90
N ALA A 29 -9.42 -11.14 -2.20
CA ALA A 29 -10.38 -10.27 -2.88
C ALA A 29 -11.45 -11.12 -3.57
N GLN A 30 -12.69 -11.05 -3.10
CA GLN A 30 -13.79 -11.87 -3.59
C GLN A 30 -14.77 -11.05 -4.45
N SER A 31 -15.27 -9.94 -3.94
CA SER A 31 -16.15 -9.05 -4.68
C SER A 31 -15.40 -8.29 -5.78
N PHE A 32 -16.12 -7.77 -6.76
CA PHE A 32 -15.53 -7.01 -7.85
C PHE A 32 -14.78 -5.77 -7.37
N GLY A 33 -15.35 -5.01 -6.42
CA GLY A 33 -14.69 -3.86 -5.82
C GLY A 33 -13.38 -4.20 -5.10
N GLU A 34 -13.37 -5.30 -4.34
CA GLU A 34 -12.15 -5.80 -3.69
C GLU A 34 -11.06 -6.14 -4.74
N ARG A 35 -11.44 -6.82 -5.84
CA ARG A 35 -10.52 -7.19 -6.93
C ARG A 35 -9.93 -5.98 -7.66
N LEU A 36 -10.67 -4.88 -7.74
CA LEU A 36 -10.17 -3.63 -8.31
C LEU A 36 -9.16 -2.94 -7.39
N ILE A 37 -9.47 -2.81 -6.11
CA ILE A 37 -8.77 -1.88 -5.20
C ILE A 37 -7.69 -2.57 -4.36
N GLN A 38 -7.98 -3.72 -3.74
CA GLN A 38 -7.05 -4.35 -2.79
C GLN A 38 -5.64 -4.63 -3.35
N PRO A 39 -5.49 -5.11 -4.60
CA PRO A 39 -4.16 -5.37 -5.15
C PRO A 39 -3.36 -4.11 -5.52
N LEU A 40 -4.00 -2.90 -5.55
CA LEU A 40 -3.32 -1.67 -5.97
C LEU A 40 -2.27 -1.21 -4.97
N LEU A 41 -2.49 -1.39 -3.67
CA LEU A 41 -1.54 -0.96 -2.66
C LEU A 41 -0.20 -1.69 -2.82
N GLN A 42 -0.25 -3.02 -2.98
CA GLN A 42 0.95 -3.81 -3.17
C GLN A 42 1.62 -3.54 -4.52
N TRP A 43 0.81 -3.38 -5.58
CA TRP A 43 1.33 -2.97 -6.88
C TRP A 43 2.03 -1.61 -6.82
N SER A 44 1.46 -0.62 -6.12
CA SER A 44 2.07 0.69 -5.97
C SER A 44 3.43 0.61 -5.30
N TRP A 45 3.58 -0.16 -4.22
CA TRP A 45 4.87 -0.32 -3.56
C TRP A 45 5.91 -1.00 -4.45
N LEU A 46 5.54 -2.08 -5.13
CA LEU A 46 6.44 -2.79 -6.04
C LEU A 46 6.85 -1.95 -7.25
N SER A 47 6.01 -1.00 -7.68
CA SER A 47 6.24 -0.17 -8.87
C SER A 47 6.93 1.16 -8.58
N THR A 48 6.77 1.72 -7.37
CA THR A 48 7.21 3.09 -7.07
C THR A 48 8.25 3.18 -5.96
N VAL A 49 8.33 2.19 -5.07
CA VAL A 49 9.29 2.21 -3.97
C VAL A 49 10.48 1.30 -4.29
N PRO A 50 11.71 1.82 -4.33
CA PRO A 50 12.90 1.00 -4.46
C PRO A 50 13.15 0.25 -3.14
N LEU A 51 12.37 -0.83 -2.88
CA LEU A 51 12.33 -1.56 -1.61
C LEU A 51 13.71 -2.02 -1.15
N ARG A 52 14.60 -2.42 -2.07
CA ARG A 52 15.98 -2.77 -1.73
C ARG A 52 16.79 -1.60 -1.14
N ASN A 53 16.56 -0.39 -1.64
CA ASN A 53 17.21 0.80 -1.11
C ASN A 53 16.54 1.25 0.19
N ALA A 54 15.25 0.93 0.40
CA ALA A 54 14.52 1.19 1.62
C ALA A 54 15.01 0.33 2.78
N GLU A 55 15.48 -0.90 2.53
CA GLU A 55 16.00 -1.82 3.57
C GLU A 55 17.14 -1.23 4.40
N GLY A 56 18.03 -0.45 3.78
CA GLY A 56 19.14 0.24 4.48
C GLY A 56 18.92 1.73 4.72
N SER A 57 17.80 2.29 4.26
CA SER A 57 17.53 3.72 4.35
C SER A 57 16.94 4.08 5.70
N ARG A 58 17.46 5.17 6.27
CA ARG A 58 16.88 5.85 7.43
C ARG A 58 15.99 7.03 7.03
N GLN A 59 15.69 7.17 5.74
CA GLN A 59 14.88 8.28 5.22
C GLN A 59 13.39 7.98 5.43
N LYS A 60 12.74 8.80 6.23
CA LYS A 60 11.30 8.70 6.52
C LYS A 60 10.39 8.76 5.29
N SER A 61 10.84 9.37 4.20
CA SER A 61 10.12 9.37 2.91
C SER A 61 10.02 7.98 2.28
N MET A 62 10.88 7.05 2.69
CA MET A 62 10.88 5.67 2.24
C MET A 62 10.20 4.72 3.24
N ALA A 63 9.62 5.24 4.32
CA ALA A 63 8.89 4.44 5.29
C ALA A 63 7.61 3.88 4.67
N VAL A 64 7.58 2.57 4.52
CA VAL A 64 6.42 1.80 4.08
C VAL A 64 6.12 0.76 5.13
N ALA A 65 4.86 0.61 5.48
CA ALA A 65 4.40 -0.40 6.43
C ALA A 65 2.97 -0.82 6.12
N ASN A 66 2.61 -2.01 6.58
CA ASN A 66 1.26 -2.52 6.58
C ASN A 66 0.93 -3.07 7.97
N GLY A 67 -0.02 -2.43 8.65
CA GLY A 67 -0.43 -2.76 10.02
C GLY A 67 -1.07 -4.14 10.19
N GLN A 68 -1.36 -4.85 9.10
CA GLN A 68 -1.94 -6.19 9.16
C GLN A 68 -0.98 -7.24 9.71
N PHE A 69 0.33 -7.03 9.50
CA PHE A 69 1.39 -7.84 10.09
C PHE A 69 2.65 -7.00 10.25
N PHE A 70 3.05 -6.71 11.48
CA PHE A 70 4.19 -5.87 11.80
C PHE A 70 5.01 -6.52 12.91
N VAL A 71 6.30 -6.72 12.68
CA VAL A 71 7.26 -7.29 13.64
C VAL A 71 8.34 -6.27 13.91
N VAL A 72 8.61 -5.96 15.17
CA VAL A 72 9.58 -4.95 15.60
C VAL A 72 10.40 -5.47 16.78
N ARG A 73 11.69 -5.14 16.81
CA ARG A 73 12.54 -5.40 17.98
C ARG A 73 12.03 -4.58 19.17
N ARG A 74 11.96 -5.22 20.33
CA ARG A 74 11.50 -4.57 21.56
C ARG A 74 12.34 -3.34 21.91
N SER A 75 13.66 -3.41 21.71
CA SER A 75 14.58 -2.28 21.94
C SER A 75 14.24 -1.09 21.04
N ALA A 76 14.00 -1.33 19.74
CA ALA A 76 13.62 -0.28 18.79
C ALA A 76 12.25 0.31 19.12
N LEU A 77 11.27 -0.50 19.52
CA LEU A 77 9.97 0.01 19.95
C LEU A 77 10.07 0.86 21.22
N ASN A 78 10.89 0.43 22.17
CA ASN A 78 11.10 1.18 23.43
C ASN A 78 11.81 2.53 23.19
N SER A 79 12.73 2.63 22.20
CA SER A 79 13.44 3.89 21.91
C SER A 79 12.52 5.03 21.48
N ILE A 80 11.32 4.71 20.94
CA ILE A 80 10.32 5.69 20.54
C ILE A 80 9.19 5.87 21.57
N GLY A 81 9.31 5.30 22.77
CA GLY A 81 8.28 5.35 23.80
C GLY A 81 7.13 4.36 23.59
N GLY A 82 7.32 3.33 22.77
CA GLY A 82 6.32 2.30 22.48
C GLY A 82 5.26 2.72 21.48
N TYR A 83 4.25 1.88 21.30
CA TYR A 83 3.15 2.11 20.36
C TYR A 83 2.29 3.34 20.74
N VAL A 84 2.34 3.77 21.99
CA VAL A 84 1.61 4.94 22.48
C VAL A 84 2.01 6.21 21.75
N SER A 85 3.24 6.32 21.26
CA SER A 85 3.74 7.47 20.50
C SER A 85 2.95 7.76 19.22
N VAL A 86 2.33 6.74 18.62
CA VAL A 86 1.57 6.85 17.36
C VAL A 86 0.07 6.59 17.51
N LYS A 87 -0.44 6.47 18.74
CA LYS A 87 -1.85 6.12 19.04
C LYS A 87 -2.89 7.07 18.41
N HIS A 88 -2.51 8.28 18.06
CA HIS A 88 -3.39 9.28 17.48
C HIS A 88 -3.39 9.29 15.94
N ALA A 89 -2.47 8.55 15.31
CA ALA A 89 -2.37 8.49 13.86
C ALA A 89 -3.48 7.62 13.25
N VAL A 90 -4.00 8.03 12.10
CA VAL A 90 -5.02 7.26 11.34
C VAL A 90 -4.37 6.09 10.61
N ILE A 91 -3.16 6.31 10.11
CA ILE A 91 -2.29 5.30 9.45
C ILE A 91 -1.11 5.03 10.41
N ASP A 92 -1.44 4.46 11.55
CA ASP A 92 -0.55 4.24 12.68
C ASP A 92 0.67 3.36 12.34
N ASP A 93 0.52 2.42 11.42
CA ASP A 93 1.59 1.57 10.88
C ASP A 93 2.69 2.37 10.16
N VAL A 94 2.32 3.26 9.25
CA VAL A 94 3.27 4.12 8.53
C VAL A 94 3.93 5.11 9.48
N PHE A 95 3.16 5.70 10.42
CA PHE A 95 3.72 6.60 11.42
C PHE A 95 4.65 5.88 12.39
N LEU A 96 4.35 4.63 12.76
CA LEU A 96 5.23 3.79 13.57
C LEU A 96 6.57 3.53 12.84
N ALA A 97 6.50 3.12 11.56
CA ALA A 97 7.69 2.91 10.75
C ALA A 97 8.53 4.20 10.64
N ARG A 98 7.90 5.36 10.44
CA ARG A 98 8.59 6.67 10.39
C ARG A 98 9.28 7.00 11.71
N ALA A 99 8.59 6.86 12.84
CA ALA A 99 9.14 7.11 14.16
C ALA A 99 10.35 6.21 14.46
N LEU A 100 10.26 4.91 14.09
CA LEU A 100 11.36 3.98 14.21
C LEU A 100 12.56 4.38 13.35
N MET A 101 12.33 4.77 12.08
CA MET A 101 13.41 5.23 11.20
C MET A 101 14.04 6.55 11.69
N GLU A 102 13.25 7.48 12.20
CA GLU A 102 13.74 8.73 12.84
C GLU A 102 14.59 8.46 14.08
N SER A 103 14.30 7.41 14.84
CA SER A 103 15.11 7.00 15.99
C SER A 103 16.40 6.25 15.60
N GLY A 104 16.66 6.08 14.31
CA GLY A 104 17.84 5.39 13.78
C GLY A 104 17.65 3.91 13.51
N SER A 105 16.44 3.37 13.70
CA SER A 105 16.10 1.99 13.36
C SER A 105 15.95 1.81 11.84
N SER A 106 16.19 0.60 11.35
CA SER A 106 16.05 0.21 9.95
C SER A 106 14.95 -0.84 9.78
N GLY A 107 14.20 -0.76 8.68
CA GLY A 107 13.17 -1.75 8.40
C GLY A 107 12.42 -1.48 7.11
N THR A 108 11.62 -2.45 6.67
CA THR A 108 10.89 -2.37 5.41
C THR A 108 9.69 -3.30 5.35
N VAL A 109 8.88 -3.12 4.31
CA VAL A 109 7.86 -4.10 3.90
C VAL A 109 8.54 -5.27 3.20
N ILE A 110 8.13 -6.48 3.56
CA ILE A 110 8.57 -7.72 2.91
C ILE A 110 7.36 -8.49 2.37
N ASN A 111 7.57 -9.38 1.41
CA ASN A 111 6.51 -10.24 0.92
C ASN A 111 6.13 -11.28 1.99
N GLY A 112 4.92 -11.19 2.50
CA GLY A 112 4.34 -12.11 3.48
C GLY A 112 3.23 -12.99 2.92
N SER A 113 3.02 -13.01 1.58
CA SER A 113 1.91 -13.72 0.96
C SER A 113 1.95 -15.24 1.13
N ASP A 114 3.11 -15.80 1.51
CA ASP A 114 3.30 -17.22 1.79
C ASP A 114 3.01 -17.60 3.24
N ILE A 115 3.00 -16.61 4.14
CA ILE A 115 2.90 -16.83 5.58
C ILE A 115 1.67 -16.20 6.20
N ALA A 116 0.98 -15.32 5.47
CA ALA A 116 -0.21 -14.63 5.96
C ALA A 116 -1.20 -14.34 4.85
N GLU A 117 -2.47 -14.41 5.19
CA GLU A 117 -3.60 -14.02 4.34
C GLU A 117 -4.53 -13.09 5.12
N THR A 118 -5.16 -12.16 4.41
CA THR A 118 -6.17 -11.27 4.99
C THR A 118 -7.22 -10.91 3.96
N ARG A 119 -8.46 -10.75 4.42
CA ARG A 119 -9.54 -10.08 3.70
C ARG A 119 -9.85 -8.79 4.44
N MET A 120 -9.35 -7.68 3.91
CA MET A 120 -9.40 -6.38 4.60
C MET A 120 -10.80 -5.77 4.58
N TYR A 121 -11.50 -5.89 3.45
CA TYR A 121 -12.85 -5.39 3.22
C TYR A 121 -13.68 -6.45 2.53
N SER A 122 -14.99 -6.45 2.75
CA SER A 122 -15.93 -7.41 2.15
C SER A 122 -16.94 -6.76 1.19
N SER A 123 -17.02 -5.43 1.18
CA SER A 123 -17.94 -4.66 0.37
C SER A 123 -17.32 -3.36 -0.15
N TRP A 124 -17.97 -2.76 -1.17
CA TRP A 124 -17.58 -1.44 -1.68
C TRP A 124 -17.72 -0.35 -0.61
N ASN A 125 -18.79 -0.38 0.18
CA ASN A 125 -19.02 0.60 1.25
C ASN A 125 -17.90 0.57 2.31
N GLU A 126 -17.40 -0.62 2.65
CA GLU A 126 -16.26 -0.76 3.56
C GLU A 126 -14.95 -0.23 2.94
N ILE A 127 -14.77 -0.43 1.63
CA ILE A 127 -13.63 0.14 0.88
C ILE A 127 -13.71 1.66 0.91
N GLU A 128 -14.85 2.26 0.58
CA GLU A 128 -15.03 3.72 0.64
C GLU A 128 -14.79 4.27 2.05
N ALA A 129 -15.35 3.66 3.07
CA ALA A 129 -15.15 4.08 4.45
C ALA A 129 -13.68 3.96 4.88
N GLY A 130 -13.01 2.87 4.49
CA GLY A 130 -11.62 2.60 4.83
C GLY A 130 -10.63 3.52 4.11
N TYR A 131 -10.75 3.66 2.80
CA TYR A 131 -9.88 4.53 2.01
C TYR A 131 -10.25 6.01 2.16
N GLY A 132 -11.53 6.33 2.34
CA GLY A 132 -12.01 7.69 2.56
C GLY A 132 -11.36 8.38 3.76
N LYS A 133 -11.10 7.66 4.85
CA LYS A 133 -10.43 8.21 6.04
C LYS A 133 -8.91 8.33 5.88
N SER A 134 -8.27 7.54 5.02
CA SER A 134 -6.81 7.34 5.00
C SER A 134 -6.09 8.03 3.84
N LEU A 135 -6.70 8.11 2.64
CA LEU A 135 -6.02 8.62 1.45
C LEU A 135 -5.64 10.10 1.55
N ASN A 136 -6.49 10.94 2.15
CA ASN A 136 -6.15 12.35 2.38
C ASN A 136 -4.94 12.53 3.31
N LYS A 137 -4.72 11.60 4.24
CA LYS A 137 -3.55 11.59 5.12
C LYS A 137 -2.33 11.02 4.43
N ALA A 138 -2.53 10.03 3.54
CA ALA A 138 -1.44 9.41 2.78
C ALA A 138 -0.78 10.39 1.81
N PHE A 139 -1.57 11.19 1.09
CA PHE A 139 -1.05 12.16 0.11
C PHE A 139 -0.82 13.56 0.69
N GLY A 140 -1.25 13.82 1.92
CA GLY A 140 -0.98 15.04 2.69
C GLY A 140 -1.71 16.27 2.18
N SER A 141 -1.26 16.87 1.06
CA SER A 141 -1.85 18.09 0.50
C SER A 141 -2.75 17.83 -0.72
N VAL A 142 -3.63 18.79 -1.04
CA VAL A 142 -4.43 18.76 -2.28
C VAL A 142 -3.51 18.72 -3.51
N PHE A 143 -2.39 19.46 -3.49
CA PHE A 143 -1.41 19.41 -4.58
C PHE A 143 -0.79 18.03 -4.76
N GLY A 144 -0.46 17.35 -3.65
CA GLY A 144 0.02 15.96 -3.68
C GLY A 144 -1.01 15.01 -4.29
N ALA A 145 -2.27 15.14 -3.91
CA ALA A 145 -3.36 14.34 -4.48
C ALA A 145 -3.55 14.62 -5.98
N VAL A 146 -3.58 15.88 -6.41
CA VAL A 146 -3.69 16.25 -7.83
C VAL A 146 -2.52 15.70 -8.63
N PHE A 147 -1.28 15.82 -8.11
CA PHE A 147 -0.11 15.24 -8.75
C PHE A 147 -0.24 13.72 -8.93
N VAL A 148 -0.64 13.01 -7.88
CA VAL A 148 -0.83 11.55 -7.93
C VAL A 148 -1.93 11.18 -8.93
N ILE A 149 -3.07 11.88 -8.93
CA ILE A 149 -4.15 11.66 -9.89
C ILE A 149 -3.66 11.86 -11.33
N ALA A 150 -2.97 12.97 -11.60
CA ALA A 150 -2.41 13.26 -12.92
C ALA A 150 -1.38 12.18 -13.36
N PHE A 151 -0.51 11.77 -12.44
CA PHE A 151 0.47 10.71 -12.68
C PHE A 151 -0.22 9.37 -12.99
N LEU A 152 -1.19 8.96 -12.19
CA LEU A 152 -1.96 7.72 -12.41
C LEU A 152 -2.73 7.77 -13.73
N PHE A 153 -3.34 8.91 -14.06
CA PHE A 153 -4.00 9.09 -15.35
C PHE A 153 -3.01 8.94 -16.50
N ALA A 154 -1.92 9.68 -16.47
CA ALA A 154 -0.91 9.69 -17.53
C ALA A 154 -0.26 8.34 -17.77
N THR A 155 -0.01 7.57 -16.70
CA THR A 155 0.70 6.28 -16.79
C THR A 155 -0.22 5.08 -17.02
N SER A 156 -1.50 5.15 -16.61
CA SER A 156 -2.38 3.98 -16.58
C SER A 156 -3.61 4.10 -17.46
N ILE A 157 -4.12 5.31 -17.69
CA ILE A 157 -5.35 5.55 -18.49
C ILE A 157 -5.00 6.10 -19.87
N ALA A 158 -4.17 7.13 -19.92
CA ALA A 158 -3.80 7.77 -21.19
C ALA A 158 -3.19 6.81 -22.22
N PRO A 159 -2.31 5.82 -21.84
CA PRO A 159 -1.81 4.86 -22.81
C PRO A 159 -2.91 4.03 -23.47
N LEU A 160 -3.93 3.60 -22.72
CA LEU A 160 -5.06 2.88 -23.29
C LEU A 160 -5.84 3.76 -24.27
N ILE A 161 -6.14 5.02 -23.90
CA ILE A 161 -6.85 5.97 -24.77
C ILE A 161 -6.06 6.19 -26.06
N LEU A 162 -4.75 6.44 -25.97
CA LEU A 162 -3.89 6.65 -27.14
C LEU A 162 -3.86 5.41 -28.05
N GLY A 163 -3.81 4.22 -27.46
CA GLY A 163 -3.87 2.97 -28.22
C GLY A 163 -5.18 2.82 -29.00
N LEU A 164 -6.31 3.10 -28.35
CA LEU A 164 -7.64 3.07 -28.97
C LEU A 164 -7.80 4.12 -30.08
N LEU A 165 -7.10 5.26 -29.98
CA LEU A 165 -7.04 6.30 -31.02
C LEU A 165 -6.05 5.96 -32.17
N GLY A 166 -5.51 4.74 -32.21
CA GLY A 166 -4.65 4.26 -33.27
C GLY A 166 -3.14 4.50 -33.09
N ASN A 167 -2.70 5.01 -31.92
CA ASN A 167 -1.29 5.20 -31.66
C ASN A 167 -0.66 3.88 -31.13
N PRO A 168 0.31 3.26 -31.85
CA PRO A 168 0.91 2.00 -31.45
C PRO A 168 1.71 2.10 -30.13
N TYR A 169 2.29 3.26 -29.83
CA TYR A 169 2.98 3.50 -28.54
C TYR A 169 2.03 3.47 -27.34
N GLY A 170 0.75 3.83 -27.58
CA GLY A 170 -0.29 3.68 -26.57
C GLY A 170 -0.48 2.22 -26.13
N TRP A 171 -0.49 1.30 -27.07
CA TRP A 171 -0.58 -0.13 -26.77
C TRP A 171 0.65 -0.67 -26.05
N LEU A 172 1.85 -0.18 -26.39
CA LEU A 172 3.07 -0.53 -25.67
C LEU A 172 3.02 -0.04 -24.22
N GLY A 173 2.59 1.19 -23.99
CA GLY A 173 2.41 1.73 -22.65
C GLY A 173 1.36 0.96 -21.84
N PHE A 174 0.23 0.62 -22.46
CA PHE A 174 -0.80 -0.20 -21.84
C PHE A 174 -0.28 -1.60 -21.49
N ALA A 175 0.42 -2.25 -22.39
CA ALA A 175 1.03 -3.56 -22.14
C ALA A 175 2.06 -3.50 -21.00
N ALA A 176 2.87 -2.46 -20.92
CA ALA A 176 3.84 -2.26 -19.86
C ALA A 176 3.18 -2.11 -18.48
N ILE A 177 2.11 -1.31 -18.38
CA ILE A 177 1.42 -1.11 -17.10
C ILE A 177 0.66 -2.37 -16.67
N VAL A 178 -0.01 -3.06 -17.58
CA VAL A 178 -0.65 -4.36 -17.30
C VAL A 178 0.41 -5.40 -16.91
N GLY A 179 1.54 -5.44 -17.60
CA GLY A 179 2.68 -6.29 -17.27
C GLY A 179 3.19 -6.07 -15.85
N SER A 180 3.30 -4.81 -15.41
CA SER A 180 3.67 -4.48 -14.03
C SER A 180 2.67 -5.02 -13.00
N ARG A 181 1.37 -4.98 -13.33
CA ARG A 181 0.29 -5.56 -12.49
C ARG A 181 0.36 -7.08 -12.46
N VAL A 182 0.64 -7.72 -13.59
CA VAL A 182 0.86 -9.18 -13.67
C VAL A 182 2.01 -9.60 -12.77
N LEU A 183 3.15 -8.91 -12.85
CA LEU A 183 4.30 -9.19 -12.00
C LEU A 183 3.98 -9.01 -10.51
N SER A 184 3.26 -7.94 -10.17
CA SER A 184 2.78 -7.73 -8.80
C SER A 184 1.86 -8.86 -8.34
N ALA A 185 0.88 -9.25 -9.18
CA ALA A 185 -0.06 -10.33 -8.85
C ALA A 185 0.65 -11.67 -8.64
N ILE A 186 1.63 -12.02 -9.48
CA ILE A 186 2.45 -13.23 -9.32
C ILE A 186 3.20 -13.19 -7.98
N LYS A 187 3.87 -12.07 -7.67
CA LYS A 187 4.66 -11.91 -6.43
C LYS A 187 3.80 -11.96 -5.17
N SER A 188 2.57 -11.46 -5.25
CA SER A 188 1.63 -11.40 -4.12
C SER A 188 0.68 -12.59 -4.03
N ARG A 189 0.82 -13.58 -4.91
CA ARG A 189 -0.13 -14.69 -5.06
C ARG A 189 -1.57 -14.22 -5.29
N GLY A 190 -1.72 -13.07 -5.96
CA GLY A 190 -3.00 -12.50 -6.35
C GLY A 190 -3.55 -13.11 -7.65
N ARG A 191 -4.69 -12.60 -8.09
CA ARG A 191 -5.35 -13.04 -9.33
C ARG A 191 -4.74 -12.33 -10.54
N VAL A 192 -3.95 -13.05 -11.32
CA VAL A 192 -3.25 -12.49 -12.50
C VAL A 192 -4.22 -11.93 -13.53
N LEU A 193 -5.37 -12.59 -13.77
CA LEU A 193 -6.38 -12.13 -14.74
C LEU A 193 -6.96 -10.75 -14.41
N ASP A 194 -6.99 -10.36 -13.14
CA ASP A 194 -7.47 -9.04 -12.72
C ASP A 194 -6.53 -7.90 -13.14
N SER A 195 -5.33 -8.23 -13.61
CA SER A 195 -4.37 -7.23 -14.10
C SER A 195 -4.85 -6.47 -15.34
N VAL A 196 -5.69 -7.08 -16.18
CA VAL A 196 -6.29 -6.42 -17.35
C VAL A 196 -7.28 -5.31 -16.94
N LEU A 197 -7.86 -5.42 -15.74
CA LEU A 197 -8.76 -4.43 -15.17
C LEU A 197 -8.02 -3.19 -14.62
N HIS A 198 -6.70 -3.10 -14.82
CA HIS A 198 -5.89 -2.02 -14.24
C HIS A 198 -6.44 -0.61 -14.51
N PRO A 199 -6.84 -0.20 -15.73
CA PRO A 199 -7.40 1.13 -15.96
C PRO A 199 -8.67 1.39 -15.14
N ILE A 200 -9.55 0.41 -15.03
CA ILE A 200 -10.78 0.50 -14.22
C ILE A 200 -10.41 0.62 -12.72
N SER A 201 -9.42 -0.15 -12.28
CA SER A 201 -8.89 -0.06 -10.92
C SER A 201 -8.36 1.33 -10.60
N ILE A 202 -7.66 1.97 -11.56
CA ILE A 202 -7.13 3.32 -11.38
C ILE A 202 -8.25 4.37 -11.37
N VAL A 203 -9.27 4.24 -12.21
CA VAL A 203 -10.46 5.12 -12.16
C VAL A 203 -11.13 5.01 -10.78
N ALA A 204 -11.33 3.80 -10.28
CA ALA A 204 -11.90 3.57 -8.95
C ALA A 204 -11.01 4.14 -7.83
N LEU A 205 -9.68 4.04 -7.94
CA LEU A 205 -8.75 4.64 -6.99
C LEU A 205 -8.81 6.18 -7.03
N ILE A 206 -8.85 6.78 -8.22
CA ILE A 206 -9.01 8.24 -8.39
C ILE A 206 -10.30 8.70 -7.73
N TYR A 207 -11.40 7.98 -7.94
CA TYR A 207 -12.67 8.25 -7.25
C TYR A 207 -12.48 8.23 -5.72
N LEU A 208 -11.84 7.20 -5.16
CA LEU A 208 -11.59 7.10 -3.72
C LEU A 208 -10.68 8.21 -3.19
N ILE A 209 -9.70 8.66 -3.98
CA ILE A 209 -8.86 9.81 -3.60
C ILE A 209 -9.73 11.06 -3.50
N VAL A 210 -10.50 11.38 -4.54
CA VAL A 210 -11.41 12.55 -4.54
C VAL A 210 -12.41 12.47 -3.39
N TYR A 211 -13.06 11.31 -3.22
CA TYR A 211 -13.99 11.04 -2.12
C TYR A 211 -13.37 11.31 -0.75
N SER A 212 -12.14 10.85 -0.52
CA SER A 212 -11.41 11.05 0.75
C SER A 212 -11.18 12.54 1.06
N TYR A 213 -10.94 13.38 0.05
CA TYR A 213 -10.77 14.83 0.25
C TYR A 213 -12.10 15.56 0.45
N LEU A 214 -13.16 15.15 -0.25
CA LEU A 214 -14.50 15.72 -0.09
C LEU A 214 -15.10 15.40 1.29
N MET A 215 -14.86 14.19 1.79
CA MET A 215 -15.36 13.73 3.08
C MET A 215 -14.44 14.05 4.26
N ARG A 216 -13.37 14.84 4.03
CA ARG A 216 -12.44 15.25 5.08
C ARG A 216 -13.17 15.99 6.19
N GLY A 217 -12.98 15.54 7.44
CA GLY A 217 -13.63 16.12 8.61
C GLY A 217 -15.04 15.60 8.88
N THR A 218 -15.64 14.76 8.01
CA THR A 218 -16.96 14.15 8.24
C THR A 218 -16.87 12.67 8.61
N VAL A 219 -15.76 12.00 8.25
CA VAL A 219 -15.57 10.57 8.52
C VAL A 219 -15.20 10.35 9.96
N GLN A 220 -15.97 9.49 10.65
CA GLN A 220 -15.67 9.06 12.02
C GLN A 220 -14.85 7.76 12.02
N TRP A 221 -13.78 7.73 12.82
CA TRP A 221 -13.01 6.54 13.09
C TRP A 221 -12.84 6.31 14.58
N LYS A 222 -13.32 5.16 15.09
CA LYS A 222 -13.30 4.83 16.54
C LYS A 222 -13.86 5.97 17.42
N GLY A 223 -14.99 6.59 16.99
CA GLY A 223 -15.62 7.69 17.70
C GLY A 223 -14.91 9.05 17.56
N ARG A 224 -13.97 9.21 16.66
CA ARG A 224 -13.26 10.47 16.38
C ARG A 224 -13.51 10.92 14.94
N THR A 225 -13.72 12.21 14.73
CA THR A 225 -13.75 12.83 13.39
C THR A 225 -12.31 12.91 12.84
N VAL A 226 -12.08 12.45 11.62
CA VAL A 226 -10.76 12.37 10.98
C VAL A 226 -10.72 13.12 9.66
#